data_418b8864f00c45e2ffd18eab79d73e96
#
_entry.id   418b8864f00c45e2ffd18eab79d73e96
#
_cell.length_a   1.000
_cell.length_b   1.000
_cell.length_c   1.000
_cell.angle_alpha   90.00
_cell.angle_beta   90.00
_cell.angle_gamma   90.00
#
_symmetry.space_group_name_H-M   'P 1'
#
loop_
_entity.id
_entity.type
_entity.pdbx_description
1 polymer ?
#
loop_
_entity_poly.entity_id
_entity_poly.type
_entity_poly.pdbx_seq_one_letter_code
_entity_poly.pdbx_strand_id
1 'polypeptide(L)'
;MVFSTIIFLFRFLPITLALYYLAPAKLKNTVLFLCSLVFYCWGEVRFFPVMVALILINYLSGLAIEHFDAKPALRKVFLLIALIGSLGMLFYFKYANFVLRSANALLGTAFAEIQGIGTLPLGISFYTFQTLSYSIDVYRRDVKAERNIIDFGAYVVMFPQLIAGPIVKYRDVSNQLHVYKHRYTLSQIEEGMTLFTFGLAKKVLLADAIGALWTDIIGVADSPSTTFVGLANASTPLVWLGIIAYSLQLYFDFSGYSMMGIGMGKMLGFDFPANFNYPYISASITEFWRRWHMTLSGWFREYVYIPLGGNRKGLKRQIMNLFIVELLTGIWHGANWNFICWGLYYFVLLAIEKLFLLPHLKKGKVWPHIYTLFLVVVGWAMFVGNDTGVSFGLLFQKLFIPSGGVSPLYFLRNYGVLLIVSVICCTPLIEKIWNTLRRNVITRCATILLLLVVSTAYVVGSTNSPFLYFNF
;
A
#
# COMPACT_ATOMS: atom_id res chain seq x y z
N MET A 1 -14.93 4.99 -3.92
CA MET A 1 -15.21 5.47 -2.53
C MET A 1 -13.92 5.33 -1.72
N VAL A 2 -13.58 6.30 -0.84
CA VAL A 2 -12.36 6.29 0.00
C VAL A 2 -12.79 6.13 1.46
N PHE A 3 -12.00 5.42 2.29
CA PHE A 3 -12.36 5.12 3.68
C PHE A 3 -12.50 6.37 4.58
N SER A 4 -11.82 7.44 4.23
CA SER A 4 -11.87 8.73 4.95
C SER A 4 -12.96 9.69 4.44
N THR A 5 -13.97 9.21 3.71
CA THR A 5 -15.07 10.07 3.25
C THR A 5 -16.29 9.96 4.16
N ILE A 6 -17.06 11.05 4.30
CA ILE A 6 -18.31 11.08 5.09
C ILE A 6 -19.29 10.00 4.62
N ILE A 7 -19.42 9.80 3.30
CA ILE A 7 -20.31 8.78 2.74
C ILE A 7 -19.88 7.38 3.19
N PHE A 8 -18.56 7.10 3.20
CA PHE A 8 -18.06 5.82 3.67
C PHE A 8 -18.31 5.64 5.17
N LEU A 9 -17.92 6.62 5.99
CA LEU A 9 -17.96 6.54 7.45
C LEU A 9 -19.39 6.42 8.01
N PHE A 10 -20.33 7.18 7.45
CA PHE A 10 -21.68 7.33 8.04
C PHE A 10 -22.80 6.66 7.24
N ARG A 11 -22.52 6.18 6.03
CA ARG A 11 -23.52 5.44 5.23
C ARG A 11 -23.04 4.04 4.89
N PHE A 12 -21.97 3.93 4.11
CA PHE A 12 -21.55 2.62 3.58
C PHE A 12 -21.13 1.65 4.70
N LEU A 13 -20.18 2.04 5.57
CA LEU A 13 -19.65 1.16 6.60
C LEU A 13 -20.73 0.72 7.62
N PRO A 14 -21.54 1.62 8.22
CA PRO A 14 -22.60 1.22 9.15
C PRO A 14 -23.67 0.31 8.50
N ILE A 15 -24.10 0.63 7.28
CA ILE A 15 -25.10 -0.18 6.56
C ILE A 15 -24.53 -1.57 6.26
N THR A 16 -23.28 -1.63 5.78
CA THR A 16 -22.61 -2.90 5.47
C THR A 16 -22.43 -3.77 6.71
N LEU A 17 -21.99 -3.19 7.83
CA LEU A 17 -21.86 -3.93 9.10
C LEU A 17 -23.22 -4.40 9.61
N ALA A 18 -24.26 -3.56 9.55
CA ALA A 18 -25.62 -3.94 9.95
C ALA A 18 -26.12 -5.12 9.10
N LEU A 19 -26.04 -5.02 7.77
CA LEU A 19 -26.45 -6.11 6.87
C LEU A 19 -25.66 -7.39 7.14
N TYR A 20 -24.34 -7.27 7.36
CA TYR A 20 -23.47 -8.41 7.61
C TYR A 20 -23.76 -9.09 8.96
N TYR A 21 -24.03 -8.32 10.03
CA TYR A 21 -24.32 -8.89 11.34
C TYR A 21 -25.70 -9.50 11.42
N LEU A 22 -26.69 -8.89 10.75
CA LEU A 22 -28.07 -9.39 10.68
C LEU A 22 -28.21 -10.59 9.73
N ALA A 23 -27.29 -10.77 8.78
CA ALA A 23 -27.34 -11.86 7.82
C ALA A 23 -27.24 -13.24 8.50
N PRO A 24 -28.03 -14.24 8.04
CA PRO A 24 -27.85 -15.63 8.43
C PRO A 24 -26.41 -16.09 8.19
N ALA A 25 -25.91 -16.98 9.04
CA ALA A 25 -24.51 -17.41 9.01
C ALA A 25 -24.03 -17.84 7.60
N LYS A 26 -24.84 -18.59 6.85
CA LYS A 26 -24.51 -19.07 5.50
C LYS A 26 -24.50 -17.97 4.43
N LEU A 27 -25.14 -16.83 4.68
CA LEU A 27 -25.23 -15.72 3.72
C LEU A 27 -24.22 -14.59 3.99
N LYS A 28 -23.41 -14.68 5.05
CA LYS A 28 -22.44 -13.63 5.41
C LYS A 28 -21.45 -13.33 4.29
N ASN A 29 -20.91 -14.35 3.62
CA ASN A 29 -20.01 -14.15 2.50
C ASN A 29 -20.71 -13.54 1.28
N THR A 30 -21.97 -13.93 1.03
CA THR A 30 -22.79 -13.33 -0.04
C THR A 30 -23.03 -11.85 0.21
N VAL A 31 -23.41 -11.47 1.44
CA VAL A 31 -23.59 -10.07 1.82
C VAL A 31 -22.29 -9.30 1.68
N LEU A 32 -21.19 -9.86 2.18
CA LEU A 32 -19.86 -9.25 2.06
C LEU A 32 -19.46 -9.06 0.60
N PHE A 33 -19.68 -10.07 -0.25
CA PHE A 33 -19.43 -10.01 -1.68
C PHE A 33 -20.21 -8.91 -2.37
N LEU A 34 -21.54 -8.85 -2.14
CA LEU A 34 -22.40 -7.85 -2.76
C LEU A 34 -22.08 -6.42 -2.28
N CYS A 35 -21.87 -6.21 -0.99
CA CYS A 35 -21.47 -4.90 -0.45
C CYS A 35 -20.11 -4.47 -1.01
N SER A 36 -19.15 -5.40 -1.16
CA SER A 36 -17.83 -5.10 -1.73
C SER A 36 -17.92 -4.75 -3.22
N LEU A 37 -18.81 -5.40 -3.98
CA LEU A 37 -19.09 -5.03 -5.37
C LEU A 37 -19.70 -3.62 -5.47
N VAL A 38 -20.65 -3.27 -4.58
CA VAL A 38 -21.19 -1.92 -4.50
C VAL A 38 -20.08 -0.91 -4.21
N PHE A 39 -19.17 -1.22 -3.27
CA PHE A 39 -18.04 -0.36 -2.95
C PHE A 39 -17.12 -0.13 -4.16
N TYR A 40 -16.79 -1.19 -4.90
CA TYR A 40 -15.97 -1.10 -6.11
C TYR A 40 -16.67 -0.29 -7.20
N CYS A 41 -17.92 -0.64 -7.53
CA CYS A 41 -18.69 -0.01 -8.58
C CYS A 41 -19.02 1.46 -8.28
N TRP A 42 -19.04 1.89 -7.01
CA TRP A 42 -19.22 3.31 -6.66
C TRP A 42 -18.15 4.23 -7.28
N GLY A 43 -16.93 3.73 -7.44
CA GLY A 43 -15.83 4.50 -8.05
C GLY A 43 -15.51 4.10 -9.49
N GLU A 44 -15.76 2.86 -9.89
CA GLU A 44 -15.17 2.28 -11.10
C GLU A 44 -16.07 1.24 -11.81
N VAL A 45 -17.29 1.63 -12.17
CA VAL A 45 -18.23 0.73 -12.90
C VAL A 45 -17.62 0.23 -14.20
N ARG A 46 -16.87 1.07 -14.91
CA ARG A 46 -16.29 0.76 -16.22
C ARG A 46 -15.40 -0.49 -16.20
N PHE A 47 -14.63 -0.69 -15.13
CA PHE A 47 -13.66 -1.78 -15.02
C PHE A 47 -14.17 -2.99 -14.23
N PHE A 48 -15.45 -2.97 -13.82
CA PHE A 48 -16.09 -4.13 -13.18
C PHE A 48 -15.94 -5.43 -13.99
N PRO A 49 -16.12 -5.45 -15.35
CA PRO A 49 -15.90 -6.68 -16.14
C PRO A 49 -14.48 -7.22 -16.05
N VAL A 50 -13.46 -6.36 -15.92
CA VAL A 50 -12.04 -6.76 -15.79
C VAL A 50 -11.83 -7.53 -14.48
N MET A 51 -12.38 -7.02 -13.38
CA MET A 51 -12.32 -7.68 -12.08
C MET A 51 -13.04 -9.04 -12.10
N VAL A 52 -14.24 -9.10 -12.69
CA VAL A 52 -14.98 -10.37 -12.84
C VAL A 52 -14.21 -11.36 -13.70
N ALA A 53 -13.61 -10.93 -14.80
CA ALA A 53 -12.79 -11.79 -15.64
C ALA A 53 -11.60 -12.38 -14.89
N LEU A 54 -10.89 -11.59 -14.06
CA LEU A 54 -9.78 -12.07 -13.23
C LEU A 54 -10.24 -13.07 -12.17
N ILE A 55 -11.39 -12.83 -11.53
CA ILE A 55 -12.00 -13.79 -10.60
C ILE A 55 -12.26 -15.12 -11.31
N LEU A 56 -12.93 -15.08 -12.46
CA LEU A 56 -13.28 -16.29 -13.22
C LEU A 56 -12.05 -17.06 -13.71
N ILE A 57 -11.06 -16.37 -14.28
CA ILE A 57 -9.81 -17.00 -14.75
C ILE A 57 -9.14 -17.74 -13.61
N ASN A 58 -8.93 -17.12 -12.46
CA ASN A 58 -8.22 -17.74 -11.35
C ASN A 58 -9.04 -18.81 -10.63
N TYR A 59 -10.36 -18.59 -10.47
CA TYR A 59 -11.27 -19.58 -9.90
C TYR A 59 -11.29 -20.88 -10.73
N LEU A 60 -11.54 -20.78 -12.05
CA LEU A 60 -11.59 -21.93 -12.94
C LEU A 60 -10.22 -22.60 -13.08
N SER A 61 -9.14 -21.81 -13.15
CA SER A 61 -7.78 -22.36 -13.14
C SER A 61 -7.47 -23.10 -11.85
N GLY A 62 -7.86 -22.59 -10.69
CA GLY A 62 -7.69 -23.27 -9.41
C GLY A 62 -8.40 -24.62 -9.36
N LEU A 63 -9.66 -24.68 -9.78
CA LEU A 63 -10.44 -25.92 -9.88
C LEU A 63 -9.77 -26.92 -10.84
N ALA A 64 -9.32 -26.45 -12.01
CA ALA A 64 -8.66 -27.31 -12.99
C ALA A 64 -7.29 -27.82 -12.50
N ILE A 65 -6.49 -26.98 -11.83
CA ILE A 65 -5.21 -27.39 -11.23
C ILE A 65 -5.41 -28.53 -10.24
N GLU A 66 -6.44 -28.45 -9.40
CA GLU A 66 -6.75 -29.51 -8.44
C GLU A 66 -7.36 -30.75 -9.11
N HIS A 67 -8.27 -30.57 -10.07
CA HIS A 67 -8.90 -31.67 -10.80
C HIS A 67 -7.88 -32.54 -11.55
N PHE A 68 -6.88 -31.90 -12.17
CA PHE A 68 -5.82 -32.61 -12.88
C PHE A 68 -4.60 -32.91 -12.01
N ASP A 69 -4.78 -33.14 -10.71
CA ASP A 69 -3.67 -33.36 -9.76
C ASP A 69 -2.71 -34.51 -10.15
N ALA A 70 -3.23 -35.58 -10.78
CA ALA A 70 -2.43 -36.69 -11.31
C ALA A 70 -1.71 -36.38 -12.64
N LYS A 71 -1.97 -35.22 -13.30
CA LYS A 71 -1.42 -34.88 -14.63
C LYS A 71 -0.57 -33.61 -14.56
N PRO A 72 0.73 -33.68 -14.23
CA PRO A 72 1.59 -32.51 -13.98
C PRO A 72 1.63 -31.50 -15.13
N ALA A 73 1.58 -31.99 -16.38
CA ALA A 73 1.57 -31.13 -17.57
C ALA A 73 0.30 -30.26 -17.63
N LEU A 74 -0.88 -30.83 -17.40
CA LEU A 74 -2.15 -30.08 -17.40
C LEU A 74 -2.21 -29.11 -16.23
N ARG A 75 -1.76 -29.49 -15.05
CA ARG A 75 -1.64 -28.57 -13.89
C ARG A 75 -0.82 -27.33 -14.24
N LYS A 76 0.34 -27.53 -14.90
CA LYS A 76 1.20 -26.45 -15.34
C LYS A 76 0.52 -25.57 -16.39
N VAL A 77 -0.22 -26.14 -17.34
CA VAL A 77 -0.99 -25.38 -18.34
C VAL A 77 -2.01 -24.46 -17.65
N PHE A 78 -2.82 -24.95 -16.73
CA PHE A 78 -3.80 -24.14 -16.05
C PHE A 78 -3.17 -23.08 -15.13
N LEU A 79 -2.03 -23.37 -14.50
CA LEU A 79 -1.25 -22.34 -13.81
C LEU A 79 -0.79 -21.24 -14.79
N LEU A 80 -0.27 -21.61 -15.97
CA LEU A 80 0.15 -20.62 -16.97
C LEU A 80 -1.02 -19.79 -17.48
N ILE A 81 -2.22 -20.37 -17.65
CA ILE A 81 -3.43 -19.62 -18.00
C ILE A 81 -3.74 -18.58 -16.93
N ALA A 82 -3.71 -18.93 -15.64
CA ALA A 82 -3.92 -18.00 -14.55
C ALA A 82 -2.86 -16.87 -14.54
N LEU A 83 -1.58 -17.22 -14.70
CA LEU A 83 -0.46 -16.28 -14.70
C LEU A 83 -0.54 -15.32 -15.90
N ILE A 84 -0.68 -15.86 -17.11
CA ILE A 84 -0.73 -15.06 -18.36
C ILE A 84 -1.98 -14.19 -18.39
N GLY A 85 -3.15 -14.72 -17.99
CA GLY A 85 -4.39 -13.96 -17.93
C GLY A 85 -4.30 -12.80 -16.94
N SER A 86 -3.82 -13.05 -15.73
CA SER A 86 -3.74 -12.03 -14.68
C SER A 86 -2.64 -10.99 -14.97
N LEU A 87 -1.44 -11.42 -15.30
CA LEU A 87 -0.32 -10.50 -15.63
C LEU A 87 -0.54 -9.81 -16.97
N GLY A 88 -1.19 -10.46 -17.95
CA GLY A 88 -1.53 -9.86 -19.22
C GLY A 88 -2.53 -8.72 -19.08
N MET A 89 -3.57 -8.88 -18.23
CA MET A 89 -4.50 -7.79 -17.93
C MET A 89 -3.79 -6.64 -17.20
N LEU A 90 -2.96 -6.94 -16.21
CA LEU A 90 -2.18 -5.93 -15.52
C LEU A 90 -1.24 -5.20 -16.48
N PHE A 91 -0.55 -5.93 -17.36
CA PHE A 91 0.32 -5.35 -18.38
C PHE A 91 -0.45 -4.43 -19.33
N TYR A 92 -1.57 -4.88 -19.84
CA TYR A 92 -2.39 -4.11 -20.78
C TYR A 92 -2.85 -2.78 -20.19
N PHE A 93 -3.43 -2.79 -18.99
CA PHE A 93 -3.96 -1.57 -18.38
C PHE A 93 -2.88 -0.66 -17.77
N LYS A 94 -1.80 -1.21 -17.24
CA LYS A 94 -0.79 -0.42 -16.52
C LYS A 94 0.43 -0.08 -17.37
N TYR A 95 0.91 -0.99 -18.20
CA TYR A 95 2.24 -0.86 -18.82
C TYR A 95 2.23 -0.67 -20.34
N ALA A 96 1.15 -1.00 -21.05
CA ALA A 96 1.15 -0.99 -22.50
C ALA A 96 1.56 0.39 -23.09
N ASN A 97 0.91 1.47 -22.64
CA ASN A 97 1.24 2.82 -23.11
C ASN A 97 2.63 3.29 -22.65
N PHE A 98 3.09 2.88 -21.47
CA PHE A 98 4.45 3.17 -21.02
C PHE A 98 5.50 2.52 -21.95
N VAL A 99 5.29 1.27 -22.35
CA VAL A 99 6.18 0.57 -23.28
C VAL A 99 6.16 1.25 -24.65
N LEU A 100 4.99 1.63 -25.16
CA LEU A 100 4.87 2.34 -26.45
C LEU A 100 5.58 3.70 -26.42
N ARG A 101 5.36 4.50 -25.38
CA ARG A 101 6.07 5.79 -25.20
C ARG A 101 7.59 5.60 -25.10
N SER A 102 8.03 4.59 -24.35
CA SER A 102 9.46 4.31 -24.19
C SER A 102 10.09 3.82 -25.49
N ALA A 103 9.38 2.97 -26.27
CA ALA A 103 9.82 2.54 -27.58
C ALA A 103 9.93 3.73 -28.55
N ASN A 104 8.92 4.61 -28.59
CA ASN A 104 8.95 5.81 -29.41
C ASN A 104 10.16 6.72 -29.08
N ALA A 105 10.43 6.92 -27.77
CA ALA A 105 11.55 7.74 -27.34
C ALA A 105 12.93 7.13 -27.66
N LEU A 106 13.06 5.79 -27.56
CA LEU A 106 14.34 5.11 -27.74
C LEU A 106 14.66 4.78 -29.21
N LEU A 107 13.61 4.43 -30.00
CA LEU A 107 13.76 3.93 -31.37
C LEU A 107 13.40 4.98 -32.42
N GLY A 108 12.91 6.17 -32.01
CA GLY A 108 12.43 7.20 -32.93
C GLY A 108 11.17 6.77 -33.71
N THR A 109 10.39 5.83 -33.15
CA THR A 109 9.13 5.35 -33.74
C THR A 109 7.95 6.25 -33.37
N ALA A 110 6.82 6.11 -34.02
CA ALA A 110 5.61 6.88 -33.79
C ALA A 110 4.40 5.97 -33.56
N PHE A 111 4.55 4.93 -32.72
CA PHE A 111 3.43 4.06 -32.34
C PHE A 111 2.37 4.87 -31.62
N ALA A 112 1.13 4.72 -32.03
CA ALA A 112 -0.01 5.37 -31.37
C ALA A 112 -0.27 4.75 -30.02
N GLU A 113 -0.56 5.58 -29.01
CA GLU A 113 -1.02 5.11 -27.72
C GLU A 113 -2.41 4.47 -27.82
N ILE A 114 -2.63 3.43 -27.01
CA ILE A 114 -3.91 2.74 -26.99
C ILE A 114 -4.93 3.65 -26.31
N GLN A 115 -5.97 4.01 -27.07
CA GLN A 115 -7.05 4.86 -26.60
C GLN A 115 -7.90 4.12 -25.53
N GLY A 116 -8.35 4.84 -24.52
CA GLY A 116 -9.27 4.30 -23.51
C GLY A 116 -8.64 3.53 -22.36
N ILE A 117 -7.31 3.35 -22.30
CA ILE A 117 -6.58 2.80 -21.14
C ILE A 117 -5.83 3.87 -20.34
N GLY A 118 -6.22 5.15 -20.47
CA GLY A 118 -5.60 6.27 -19.73
C GLY A 118 -5.90 6.27 -18.22
N THR A 119 -6.89 5.51 -17.75
CA THR A 119 -7.22 5.34 -16.35
C THR A 119 -6.98 3.89 -15.92
N LEU A 120 -6.22 3.71 -14.85
CA LEU A 120 -5.92 2.39 -14.31
C LEU A 120 -7.14 1.84 -13.54
N PRO A 121 -7.58 0.58 -13.77
CA PRO A 121 -8.62 -0.04 -12.94
C PRO A 121 -8.22 -0.03 -11.46
N LEU A 122 -9.09 0.54 -10.62
CA LEU A 122 -8.81 0.72 -9.20
C LEU A 122 -8.46 -0.60 -8.52
N GLY A 123 -7.30 -0.67 -7.87
CA GLY A 123 -6.84 -1.86 -7.14
C GLY A 123 -6.34 -3.02 -8.02
N ILE A 124 -6.22 -2.88 -9.36
CA ILE A 124 -5.81 -3.99 -10.24
C ILE A 124 -4.50 -4.63 -9.80
N SER A 125 -3.53 -3.87 -9.34
CA SER A 125 -2.24 -4.39 -8.86
C SER A 125 -2.42 -5.27 -7.62
N PHE A 126 -3.34 -4.92 -6.72
CA PHE A 126 -3.60 -5.65 -5.47
C PHE A 126 -4.37 -6.94 -5.73
N TYR A 127 -5.54 -6.88 -6.40
CA TYR A 127 -6.31 -8.10 -6.62
C TYR A 127 -5.65 -9.05 -7.63
N THR A 128 -4.78 -8.55 -8.52
CA THR A 128 -3.93 -9.43 -9.35
C THR A 128 -2.98 -10.25 -8.47
N PHE A 129 -2.29 -9.63 -7.51
CA PHE A 129 -1.38 -10.35 -6.59
C PHE A 129 -2.13 -11.33 -5.68
N GLN A 130 -3.34 -10.97 -5.24
CA GLN A 130 -4.19 -11.85 -4.45
C GLN A 130 -4.60 -13.10 -5.24
N THR A 131 -5.13 -12.92 -6.45
CA THR A 131 -5.57 -14.03 -7.30
C THR A 131 -4.42 -14.90 -7.78
N LEU A 132 -3.26 -14.29 -8.11
CA LEU A 132 -2.06 -15.03 -8.46
C LEU A 132 -1.55 -15.90 -7.30
N SER A 133 -1.53 -15.33 -6.07
CA SER A 133 -1.11 -16.11 -4.89
C SER A 133 -2.00 -17.33 -4.69
N TYR A 134 -3.33 -17.19 -4.85
CA TYR A 134 -4.24 -18.33 -4.79
C TYR A 134 -3.93 -19.41 -5.82
N SER A 135 -3.80 -19.05 -7.11
CA SER A 135 -3.53 -20.04 -8.16
C SER A 135 -2.18 -20.75 -7.97
N ILE A 136 -1.16 -20.01 -7.50
CA ILE A 136 0.16 -20.60 -7.19
C ILE A 136 0.08 -21.51 -5.95
N ASP A 137 -0.62 -21.11 -4.89
CA ASP A 137 -0.75 -21.89 -3.65
C ASP A 137 -1.56 -23.17 -3.89
N VAL A 138 -2.61 -23.15 -4.73
CA VAL A 138 -3.31 -24.37 -5.20
C VAL A 138 -2.35 -25.27 -6.00
N TYR A 139 -1.55 -24.70 -6.91
CA TYR A 139 -0.56 -25.47 -7.67
C TYR A 139 0.50 -26.11 -6.77
N ARG A 140 0.94 -25.43 -5.72
CA ARG A 140 1.89 -25.95 -4.71
C ARG A 140 1.26 -26.95 -3.76
N ARG A 141 -0.06 -27.08 -3.75
CA ARG A 141 -0.84 -27.86 -2.78
C ARG A 141 -0.81 -27.29 -1.36
N ASP A 142 -0.49 -26.01 -1.22
CA ASP A 142 -0.50 -25.28 0.05
C ASP A 142 -1.94 -25.02 0.52
N VAL A 143 -2.88 -24.89 -0.44
CA VAL A 143 -4.32 -24.78 -0.20
C VAL A 143 -5.11 -25.63 -1.19
N LYS A 144 -6.34 -26.01 -0.83
CA LYS A 144 -7.31 -26.64 -1.75
C LYS A 144 -7.98 -25.57 -2.60
N ALA A 145 -8.42 -25.96 -3.80
CA ALA A 145 -9.20 -25.05 -4.63
C ALA A 145 -10.55 -24.74 -3.97
N GLU A 146 -10.92 -23.44 -4.00
CA GLU A 146 -12.22 -23.01 -3.52
C GLU A 146 -13.33 -23.53 -4.43
N ARG A 147 -14.37 -24.13 -3.83
CA ARG A 147 -15.49 -24.72 -4.57
C ARG A 147 -16.65 -23.77 -4.75
N ASN A 148 -16.73 -22.73 -3.91
CA ASN A 148 -17.78 -21.75 -3.95
C ASN A 148 -17.28 -20.45 -4.57
N ILE A 149 -17.80 -20.11 -5.74
CA ILE A 149 -17.42 -18.88 -6.45
C ILE A 149 -17.75 -17.61 -5.67
N ILE A 150 -18.81 -17.63 -4.83
CA ILE A 150 -19.18 -16.50 -3.97
C ILE A 150 -18.13 -16.29 -2.89
N ASP A 151 -17.62 -17.36 -2.27
CA ASP A 151 -16.59 -17.29 -1.23
C ASP A 151 -15.26 -16.82 -1.83
N PHE A 152 -14.89 -17.34 -3.01
CA PHE A 152 -13.72 -16.86 -3.73
C PHE A 152 -13.87 -15.40 -4.19
N GLY A 153 -15.02 -15.04 -4.74
CA GLY A 153 -15.32 -13.66 -5.13
C GLY A 153 -15.29 -12.73 -3.91
N ALA A 154 -15.91 -13.13 -2.79
CA ALA A 154 -15.88 -12.35 -1.55
C ALA A 154 -14.43 -12.10 -1.07
N TYR A 155 -13.55 -13.11 -1.16
CA TYR A 155 -12.14 -12.94 -0.85
C TYR A 155 -11.47 -11.90 -1.76
N VAL A 156 -11.66 -11.99 -3.07
CA VAL A 156 -10.96 -11.10 -4.03
C VAL A 156 -11.44 -9.66 -3.93
N VAL A 157 -12.76 -9.43 -3.84
CA VAL A 157 -13.33 -8.08 -3.85
C VAL A 157 -13.51 -7.47 -2.47
N MET A 158 -13.14 -8.14 -1.39
CA MET A 158 -13.35 -7.70 -0.02
C MET A 158 -12.89 -6.26 0.19
N PHE A 159 -13.84 -5.33 0.40
CA PHE A 159 -13.58 -3.89 0.39
C PHE A 159 -12.50 -3.41 1.36
N PRO A 160 -12.27 -4.01 2.55
CA PRO A 160 -11.21 -3.57 3.45
C PRO A 160 -9.78 -3.76 2.91
N GLN A 161 -9.58 -4.69 1.97
CA GLN A 161 -8.26 -4.98 1.40
C GLN A 161 -8.12 -4.55 -0.07
N LEU A 162 -9.25 -4.32 -0.78
CA LEU A 162 -9.29 -4.24 -2.23
C LEU A 162 -8.43 -3.14 -2.85
N ILE A 163 -8.36 -1.96 -2.22
CA ILE A 163 -7.77 -0.78 -2.85
C ILE A 163 -6.33 -0.53 -2.40
N ALA A 164 -6.09 -0.50 -1.08
CA ALA A 164 -4.77 -0.23 -0.49
C ALA A 164 -4.64 -0.84 0.91
N GLY A 165 -5.39 -1.88 1.18
CA GLY A 165 -5.22 -2.70 2.38
C GLY A 165 -3.92 -3.53 2.31
N PRO A 166 -3.65 -4.36 3.31
CA PRO A 166 -2.60 -5.36 3.21
C PRO A 166 -2.88 -6.33 2.05
N ILE A 167 -1.84 -6.81 1.37
CA ILE A 167 -1.98 -7.89 0.38
C ILE A 167 -2.22 -9.20 1.15
N VAL A 168 -3.49 -9.56 1.28
CA VAL A 168 -3.91 -10.77 2.01
C VAL A 168 -3.92 -11.95 1.04
N LYS A 169 -3.23 -13.03 1.39
CA LYS A 169 -3.23 -14.26 0.59
C LYS A 169 -4.45 -15.10 0.94
N TYR A 170 -4.93 -15.90 -0.01
CA TYR A 170 -6.09 -16.76 0.22
C TYR A 170 -5.89 -17.69 1.44
N ARG A 171 -4.69 -18.27 1.60
CA ARG A 171 -4.37 -19.14 2.73
C ARG A 171 -4.46 -18.46 4.10
N ASP A 172 -4.26 -17.14 4.16
CA ASP A 172 -4.29 -16.37 5.41
C ASP A 172 -5.72 -16.23 5.94
N VAL A 173 -6.73 -16.29 5.06
CA VAL A 173 -8.16 -16.08 5.39
C VAL A 173 -9.08 -17.25 5.02
N SER A 174 -8.60 -18.27 4.32
CA SER A 174 -9.41 -19.40 3.84
C SER A 174 -10.19 -20.09 4.95
N ASN A 175 -9.57 -20.35 6.09
CA ASN A 175 -10.25 -20.96 7.24
C ASN A 175 -11.38 -20.06 7.77
N GLN A 176 -11.18 -18.75 7.79
CA GLN A 176 -12.16 -17.78 8.29
C GLN A 176 -13.33 -17.59 7.32
N LEU A 177 -13.09 -17.73 6.00
CA LEU A 177 -14.15 -17.73 4.99
C LEU A 177 -15.16 -18.87 5.21
N HIS A 178 -14.71 -20.03 5.69
CA HIS A 178 -15.55 -21.20 5.92
C HIS A 178 -16.14 -21.30 7.34
N VAL A 179 -15.78 -20.39 8.26
CA VAL A 179 -16.38 -20.30 9.58
C VAL A 179 -17.66 -19.48 9.51
N TYR A 180 -18.81 -20.13 9.37
CA TYR A 180 -20.11 -19.45 9.25
C TYR A 180 -20.72 -19.05 10.61
N LYS A 181 -20.48 -19.82 11.68
CA LYS A 181 -20.95 -19.53 13.05
C LYS A 181 -19.80 -18.96 13.89
N HIS A 182 -20.13 -17.97 14.71
CA HIS A 182 -19.15 -17.34 15.62
C HIS A 182 -17.88 -16.81 14.93
N ARG A 183 -18.02 -16.28 13.70
CA ARG A 183 -16.90 -15.75 12.93
C ARG A 183 -16.20 -14.58 13.62
N TYR A 184 -16.90 -13.82 14.44
CA TYR A 184 -16.41 -12.66 15.17
C TYR A 184 -16.84 -12.69 16.63
N THR A 185 -16.04 -12.07 17.50
CA THR A 185 -16.34 -11.85 18.91
C THR A 185 -16.48 -10.34 19.17
N LEU A 186 -17.14 -9.98 20.27
CA LEU A 186 -17.24 -8.56 20.70
C LEU A 186 -15.86 -7.94 20.90
N SER A 187 -14.89 -8.71 21.42
CA SER A 187 -13.51 -8.25 21.58
C SER A 187 -12.84 -7.95 20.25
N GLN A 188 -13.06 -8.78 19.20
CA GLN A 188 -12.54 -8.51 17.86
C GLN A 188 -13.17 -7.27 17.24
N ILE A 189 -14.47 -7.06 17.45
CA ILE A 189 -15.16 -5.85 16.97
C ILE A 189 -14.57 -4.62 17.65
N GLU A 190 -14.40 -4.64 18.98
CA GLU A 190 -13.79 -3.54 19.73
C GLU A 190 -12.35 -3.24 19.27
N GLU A 191 -11.53 -4.27 19.11
CA GLU A 191 -10.18 -4.13 18.58
C GLU A 191 -10.20 -3.55 17.16
N GLY A 192 -11.12 -4.05 16.32
CA GLY A 192 -11.31 -3.56 14.96
C GLY A 192 -11.71 -2.10 14.89
N MET A 193 -12.67 -1.66 15.72
CA MET A 193 -13.06 -0.24 15.85
C MET A 193 -11.89 0.62 16.32
N THR A 194 -11.12 0.13 17.28
CA THR A 194 -9.93 0.83 17.77
C THR A 194 -8.92 1.04 16.65
N LEU A 195 -8.56 -0.02 15.94
CA LEU A 195 -7.60 0.06 14.81
C LEU A 195 -8.12 0.99 13.71
N PHE A 196 -9.41 0.90 13.38
CA PHE A 196 -10.03 1.78 12.39
C PHE A 196 -9.93 3.25 12.79
N THR A 197 -10.24 3.58 14.04
CA THR A 197 -10.19 4.97 14.57
C THR A 197 -8.77 5.51 14.59
N PHE A 198 -7.79 4.73 15.04
CA PHE A 198 -6.38 5.14 14.99
C PHE A 198 -5.87 5.29 13.56
N GLY A 199 -6.30 4.40 12.63
CA GLY A 199 -5.98 4.50 11.22
C GLY A 199 -6.54 5.78 10.59
N LEU A 200 -7.81 6.10 10.89
CA LEU A 200 -8.47 7.32 10.44
C LEU A 200 -7.75 8.58 11.00
N ALA A 201 -7.41 8.58 12.29
CA ALA A 201 -6.68 9.68 12.91
C ALA A 201 -5.30 9.89 12.25
N LYS A 202 -4.53 8.83 11.98
CA LYS A 202 -3.26 8.92 11.24
C LYS A 202 -3.45 9.55 9.86
N LYS A 203 -4.48 9.11 9.11
CA LYS A 203 -4.76 9.63 7.77
C LYS A 203 -5.13 11.11 7.83
N VAL A 204 -6.13 11.45 8.63
CA VAL A 204 -6.75 12.78 8.59
C VAL A 204 -5.96 13.82 9.38
N LEU A 205 -5.51 13.48 10.59
CA LEU A 205 -4.87 14.47 11.48
C LEU A 205 -3.37 14.63 11.21
N LEU A 206 -2.69 13.60 10.68
CA LEU A 206 -1.26 13.66 10.39
C LEU A 206 -0.99 13.74 8.88
N ALA A 207 -1.40 12.73 8.10
CA ALA A 207 -1.01 12.66 6.71
C ALA A 207 -1.54 13.83 5.89
N ASP A 208 -2.83 14.16 6.02
CA ASP A 208 -3.44 15.25 5.23
C ASP A 208 -2.90 16.62 5.63
N ALA A 209 -2.71 16.86 6.94
CA ALA A 209 -2.16 18.10 7.42
C ALA A 209 -0.68 18.29 7.01
N ILE A 210 0.14 17.24 7.02
CA ILE A 210 1.52 17.27 6.54
C ILE A 210 1.55 17.38 5.01
N GLY A 211 0.59 16.76 4.33
CA GLY A 211 0.46 16.84 2.88
C GLY A 211 0.28 18.27 2.37
N ALA A 212 -0.44 19.11 3.11
CA ALA A 212 -0.54 20.54 2.80
C ALA A 212 0.83 21.23 2.83
N LEU A 213 1.67 20.93 3.84
CA LEU A 213 3.04 21.45 3.91
C LEU A 213 3.89 21.02 2.70
N TRP A 214 3.82 19.74 2.32
CA TRP A 214 4.48 19.23 1.12
C TRP A 214 4.04 19.98 -0.13
N THR A 215 2.72 20.12 -0.33
CA THR A 215 2.14 20.79 -1.50
C THR A 215 2.56 22.27 -1.58
N ASP A 216 2.55 22.98 -0.47
CA ASP A 216 2.96 24.38 -0.41
C ASP A 216 4.44 24.60 -0.76
N ILE A 217 5.32 23.65 -0.40
CA ILE A 217 6.77 23.80 -0.60
C ILE A 217 7.21 23.31 -1.99
N ILE A 218 6.77 22.13 -2.40
CA ILE A 218 7.33 21.43 -3.57
C ILE A 218 6.25 21.07 -4.59
N GLY A 219 5.05 20.75 -4.11
CA GLY A 219 3.97 20.27 -4.95
C GLY A 219 3.52 21.24 -6.03
N VAL A 220 2.67 20.75 -6.91
CA VAL A 220 1.94 21.57 -7.88
C VAL A 220 0.51 21.65 -7.37
N ALA A 221 0.02 22.85 -7.16
CA ALA A 221 -1.35 23.08 -6.71
C ALA A 221 -2.23 23.54 -7.87
N ASP A 222 -3.37 22.90 -8.04
CA ASP A 222 -4.42 23.34 -8.98
C ASP A 222 -4.98 24.70 -8.57
N SER A 223 -4.99 24.97 -7.25
CA SER A 223 -5.32 26.26 -6.64
C SER A 223 -4.30 26.55 -5.55
N PRO A 224 -3.25 27.33 -5.83
CA PRO A 224 -2.21 27.61 -4.87
C PRO A 224 -2.78 28.37 -3.66
N SER A 225 -2.40 27.91 -2.45
CA SER A 225 -2.67 28.63 -1.20
C SER A 225 -1.89 29.96 -1.17
N THR A 226 -2.24 30.85 -0.25
CA THR A 226 -1.48 32.08 -0.03
C THR A 226 -0.05 31.85 0.46
N THR A 227 0.24 30.63 0.96
CA THR A 227 1.56 30.20 1.46
C THR A 227 2.35 29.39 0.45
N PHE A 228 1.79 29.16 -0.74
CA PHE A 228 2.45 28.36 -1.79
C PHE A 228 3.75 28.99 -2.27
N VAL A 229 4.82 28.23 -2.22
CA VAL A 229 6.18 28.62 -2.67
C VAL A 229 6.53 27.97 -4.00
N GLY A 230 6.29 26.69 -4.12
CA GLY A 230 6.71 25.86 -5.24
C GLY A 230 8.21 25.58 -5.27
N LEU A 231 8.59 24.51 -5.94
CA LEU A 231 9.98 24.02 -5.99
C LEU A 231 10.98 25.06 -6.53
N ALA A 232 10.60 25.84 -7.52
CA ALA A 232 11.50 26.83 -8.15
C ALA A 232 11.99 27.90 -7.20
N ASN A 233 11.12 28.37 -6.28
CA ASN A 233 11.39 29.46 -5.36
C ASN A 233 11.91 29.00 -3.99
N ALA A 234 11.86 27.70 -3.71
CA ALA A 234 12.30 27.13 -2.44
C ALA A 234 13.83 27.10 -2.32
N SER A 235 14.36 27.46 -1.14
CA SER A 235 15.76 27.26 -0.80
C SER A 235 16.07 25.78 -0.55
N THR A 236 17.33 25.35 -0.67
CA THR A 236 17.75 23.97 -0.38
C THR A 236 17.24 23.44 0.98
N PRO A 237 17.37 24.18 2.12
CA PRO A 237 16.81 23.70 3.39
C PRO A 237 15.28 23.56 3.38
N LEU A 238 14.57 24.42 2.63
CA LEU A 238 13.13 24.33 2.50
C LEU A 238 12.71 23.11 1.67
N VAL A 239 13.45 22.80 0.61
CA VAL A 239 13.21 21.59 -0.20
C VAL A 239 13.41 20.30 0.63
N TRP A 240 14.46 20.24 1.47
CA TRP A 240 14.64 19.15 2.42
C TRP A 240 13.47 19.02 3.40
N LEU A 241 12.96 20.14 3.94
CA LEU A 241 11.77 20.14 4.78
C LEU A 241 10.56 19.57 4.03
N GLY A 242 10.36 19.95 2.77
CA GLY A 242 9.30 19.45 1.90
C GLY A 242 9.38 17.93 1.69
N ILE A 243 10.57 17.39 1.39
CA ILE A 243 10.74 15.93 1.19
C ILE A 243 10.58 15.17 2.51
N ILE A 244 11.00 15.71 3.63
CA ILE A 244 10.73 15.13 4.96
C ILE A 244 9.22 15.12 5.22
N ALA A 245 8.50 16.20 4.92
CA ALA A 245 7.05 16.26 5.03
C ALA A 245 6.38 15.20 4.14
N TYR A 246 6.79 15.07 2.88
CA TYR A 246 6.31 14.01 1.97
C TYR A 246 6.56 12.60 2.53
N SER A 247 7.74 12.35 3.08
CA SER A 247 8.09 11.06 3.68
C SER A 247 7.17 10.70 4.86
N LEU A 248 6.86 11.68 5.71
CA LEU A 248 5.92 11.52 6.82
C LEU A 248 4.48 11.33 6.32
N GLN A 249 4.06 12.14 5.35
CA GLN A 249 2.74 12.02 4.70
C GLN A 249 2.55 10.62 4.13
N LEU A 250 3.49 10.12 3.33
CA LEU A 250 3.42 8.81 2.70
C LEU A 250 3.28 7.68 3.73
N TYR A 251 4.03 7.77 4.83
CA TYR A 251 3.94 6.79 5.91
C TYR A 251 2.59 6.81 6.61
N PHE A 252 2.12 7.99 7.04
CA PHE A 252 0.86 8.08 7.79
C PHE A 252 -0.35 7.82 6.91
N ASP A 253 -0.32 8.24 5.65
CA ASP A 253 -1.37 7.97 4.68
C ASP A 253 -1.53 6.46 4.46
N PHE A 254 -0.45 5.79 4.09
CA PHE A 254 -0.51 4.37 3.78
C PHE A 254 -0.67 3.48 5.04
N SER A 255 0.06 3.76 6.13
CA SER A 255 -0.11 3.01 7.37
C SER A 255 -1.49 3.22 8.00
N GLY A 256 -2.04 4.43 7.91
CA GLY A 256 -3.39 4.75 8.38
C GLY A 256 -4.45 4.00 7.59
N TYR A 257 -4.36 4.03 6.27
CA TYR A 257 -5.28 3.32 5.38
C TYR A 257 -5.22 1.80 5.59
N SER A 258 -4.01 1.24 5.65
CA SER A 258 -3.80 -0.18 5.95
C SER A 258 -4.37 -0.57 7.33
N MET A 259 -4.20 0.29 8.34
CA MET A 259 -4.74 0.06 9.69
C MET A 259 -6.27 0.10 9.72
N MET A 260 -6.90 1.02 8.96
CA MET A 260 -8.35 1.01 8.76
C MET A 260 -8.83 -0.30 8.12
N GLY A 261 -8.12 -0.78 7.07
CA GLY A 261 -8.42 -2.05 6.41
C GLY A 261 -8.34 -3.24 7.36
N ILE A 262 -7.27 -3.33 8.17
CA ILE A 262 -7.11 -4.38 9.19
C ILE A 262 -8.23 -4.29 10.24
N GLY A 263 -8.57 -3.08 10.69
CA GLY A 263 -9.64 -2.86 11.65
C GLY A 263 -11.01 -3.34 11.13
N MET A 264 -11.33 -3.02 9.89
CA MET A 264 -12.56 -3.50 9.25
C MET A 264 -12.55 -5.02 9.05
N GLY A 265 -11.41 -5.59 8.66
CA GLY A 265 -11.24 -7.05 8.61
C GLY A 265 -11.60 -7.71 9.93
N LYS A 266 -11.05 -7.20 11.05
CA LYS A 266 -11.36 -7.70 12.41
C LYS A 266 -12.84 -7.57 12.77
N MET A 267 -13.49 -6.45 12.46
CA MET A 267 -14.93 -6.29 12.66
C MET A 267 -15.75 -7.32 11.89
N LEU A 268 -15.28 -7.74 10.73
CA LEU A 268 -15.91 -8.78 9.91
C LEU A 268 -15.49 -10.22 10.28
N GLY A 269 -14.57 -10.37 11.24
CA GLY A 269 -14.08 -11.66 11.72
C GLY A 269 -12.90 -12.23 10.90
N PHE A 270 -12.14 -11.36 10.24
CA PHE A 270 -10.93 -11.72 9.50
C PHE A 270 -9.68 -11.12 10.16
N ASP A 271 -8.63 -11.91 10.29
CA ASP A 271 -7.34 -11.47 10.79
C ASP A 271 -6.38 -11.19 9.63
N PHE A 272 -6.28 -9.93 9.24
CA PHE A 272 -5.36 -9.51 8.20
C PHE A 272 -3.95 -9.29 8.76
N PRO A 273 -2.90 -9.62 7.98
CA PRO A 273 -1.53 -9.43 8.41
C PRO A 273 -1.19 -7.94 8.56
N ALA A 274 -0.33 -7.61 9.51
CA ALA A 274 0.21 -6.27 9.68
C ALA A 274 1.03 -5.85 8.45
N ASN A 275 0.94 -4.59 8.06
CA ASN A 275 1.61 -4.05 6.88
C ASN A 275 2.77 -3.09 7.23
N PHE A 276 2.76 -2.53 8.43
CA PHE A 276 3.79 -1.60 8.92
C PHE A 276 4.17 -1.90 10.37
N ASN A 277 5.47 -1.70 10.71
CA ASN A 277 5.99 -1.83 12.07
C ASN A 277 7.06 -0.76 12.32
N TYR A 278 6.65 0.50 12.50
CA TYR A 278 7.53 1.64 12.79
C TYR A 278 8.79 1.69 11.90
N PRO A 279 8.65 1.82 10.57
CA PRO A 279 9.78 1.65 9.64
C PRO A 279 10.87 2.71 9.79
N TYR A 280 10.54 3.92 10.26
CA TYR A 280 11.50 5.03 10.37
C TYR A 280 12.46 4.92 11.59
N ILE A 281 12.27 3.93 12.48
CA ILE A 281 13.26 3.62 13.51
C ILE A 281 14.29 2.56 13.07
N SER A 282 14.30 2.17 11.81
CA SER A 282 15.21 1.14 11.29
C SER A 282 16.66 1.59 11.29
N ALA A 283 17.57 0.66 11.57
CA ALA A 283 19.02 0.87 11.59
C ALA A 283 19.72 0.35 10.32
N SER A 284 18.95 -0.07 9.30
CA SER A 284 19.46 -0.46 7.98
C SER A 284 18.33 -0.45 6.95
N ILE A 285 18.67 -0.35 5.66
CA ILE A 285 17.67 -0.49 4.57
C ILE A 285 17.06 -1.89 4.56
N THR A 286 17.88 -2.90 4.88
CA THR A 286 17.36 -4.29 5.05
C THR A 286 16.30 -4.37 6.16
N GLU A 287 16.48 -3.68 7.28
CA GLU A 287 15.47 -3.63 8.36
C GLU A 287 14.28 -2.79 7.97
N PHE A 288 14.48 -1.67 7.28
CA PHE A 288 13.42 -0.80 6.79
C PHE A 288 12.40 -1.59 5.96
N TRP A 289 12.82 -2.39 4.98
CA TRP A 289 11.94 -3.22 4.15
C TRP A 289 11.25 -4.37 4.90
N ARG A 290 11.77 -4.76 6.04
CA ARG A 290 11.08 -5.71 6.95
C ARG A 290 9.97 -5.07 7.78
N ARG A 291 9.92 -3.73 7.81
CA ARG A 291 8.97 -2.93 8.59
C ARG A 291 8.03 -2.10 7.73
N TRP A 292 8.40 -1.85 6.49
CA TRP A 292 7.61 -1.11 5.49
C TRP A 292 6.94 -2.08 4.53
N HIS A 293 5.61 -1.90 4.32
CA HIS A 293 4.80 -2.68 3.35
C HIS A 293 5.11 -4.19 3.40
N MET A 294 5.00 -4.72 4.62
CA MET A 294 5.46 -6.07 4.97
C MET A 294 4.76 -7.15 4.12
N THR A 295 3.50 -6.91 3.76
CA THR A 295 2.71 -7.86 2.96
C THR A 295 3.20 -7.93 1.51
N LEU A 296 3.61 -6.80 0.91
CA LEU A 296 4.23 -6.77 -0.42
C LEU A 296 5.59 -7.47 -0.41
N SER A 297 6.44 -7.11 0.54
CA SER A 297 7.77 -7.75 0.73
C SER A 297 7.64 -9.25 0.96
N GLY A 298 6.63 -9.68 1.75
CA GLY A 298 6.28 -11.08 1.97
C GLY A 298 5.83 -11.77 0.68
N TRP A 299 5.03 -11.10 -0.14
CA TRP A 299 4.57 -11.64 -1.42
C TRP A 299 5.74 -11.87 -2.38
N PHE A 300 6.59 -10.87 -2.63
CA PHE A 300 7.77 -11.02 -3.49
C PHE A 300 8.75 -12.06 -2.96
N ARG A 301 8.93 -12.14 -1.63
CA ARG A 301 9.77 -13.18 -1.02
C ARG A 301 9.28 -14.59 -1.35
N GLU A 302 7.98 -14.85 -1.21
CA GLU A 302 7.41 -16.20 -1.35
C GLU A 302 7.19 -16.62 -2.80
N TYR A 303 6.78 -15.69 -3.65
CA TYR A 303 6.40 -16.02 -5.02
C TYR A 303 7.47 -15.72 -6.06
N VAL A 304 8.51 -14.93 -5.70
CA VAL A 304 9.61 -14.60 -6.61
C VAL A 304 10.97 -15.03 -6.02
N TYR A 305 11.36 -14.49 -4.86
CA TYR A 305 12.71 -14.69 -4.32
C TYR A 305 13.02 -16.16 -3.99
N ILE A 306 12.12 -16.85 -3.27
CA ILE A 306 12.30 -18.24 -2.88
C ILE A 306 12.32 -19.19 -4.11
N PRO A 307 11.38 -19.09 -5.08
CA PRO A 307 11.43 -19.89 -6.30
C PRO A 307 12.71 -19.70 -7.14
N LEU A 308 13.29 -18.52 -7.14
CA LEU A 308 14.58 -18.26 -7.81
C LEU A 308 15.79 -18.87 -7.08
N GLY A 309 15.56 -19.52 -5.92
CA GLY A 309 16.58 -20.19 -5.11
C GLY A 309 16.93 -19.48 -3.81
N GLY A 310 16.33 -18.29 -3.55
CA GLY A 310 16.50 -17.55 -2.31
C GLY A 310 17.99 -17.26 -2.01
N ASN A 311 18.42 -17.55 -0.78
CA ASN A 311 19.80 -17.43 -0.30
C ASN A 311 20.58 -18.76 -0.29
N ARG A 312 19.98 -19.86 -0.80
CA ARG A 312 20.56 -21.21 -0.69
C ARG A 312 21.62 -21.52 -1.74
N LYS A 313 21.67 -20.75 -2.85
CA LYS A 313 22.52 -21.01 -4.02
C LYS A 313 23.74 -20.08 -4.10
N GLY A 314 24.26 -19.64 -2.94
CA GLY A 314 25.44 -18.77 -2.83
C GLY A 314 25.16 -17.29 -3.07
N LEU A 315 26.17 -16.45 -2.75
CA LEU A 315 26.05 -14.99 -2.70
C LEU A 315 25.72 -14.37 -4.07
N LYS A 316 26.37 -14.83 -5.15
CA LYS A 316 26.11 -14.31 -6.51
C LYS A 316 24.65 -14.48 -6.92
N ARG A 317 24.08 -15.68 -6.68
CA ARG A 317 22.66 -15.94 -6.97
C ARG A 317 21.73 -15.10 -6.07
N GLN A 318 22.11 -14.91 -4.82
CA GLN A 318 21.36 -14.07 -3.89
C GLN A 318 21.29 -12.61 -4.36
N ILE A 319 22.40 -12.02 -4.81
CA ILE A 319 22.45 -10.66 -5.36
C ILE A 319 21.59 -10.55 -6.63
N MET A 320 21.66 -11.53 -7.53
CA MET A 320 20.79 -11.57 -8.71
C MET A 320 19.30 -11.65 -8.33
N ASN A 321 18.96 -12.46 -7.33
CA ASN A 321 17.57 -12.56 -6.86
C ASN A 321 17.08 -11.25 -6.25
N LEU A 322 17.93 -10.53 -5.50
CA LEU A 322 17.64 -9.19 -4.99
C LEU A 322 17.41 -8.20 -6.14
N PHE A 323 18.29 -8.20 -7.15
CA PHE A 323 18.11 -7.37 -8.35
C PHE A 323 16.74 -7.58 -9.01
N ILE A 324 16.36 -8.84 -9.23
CA ILE A 324 15.06 -9.18 -9.85
C ILE A 324 13.90 -8.68 -8.98
N VAL A 325 13.96 -8.90 -7.67
CA VAL A 325 12.88 -8.50 -6.74
C VAL A 325 12.73 -6.99 -6.70
N GLU A 326 13.82 -6.24 -6.54
CA GLU A 326 13.76 -4.79 -6.44
C GLU A 326 13.36 -4.14 -7.78
N LEU A 327 13.83 -4.66 -8.90
CA LEU A 327 13.39 -4.24 -10.23
C LEU A 327 11.88 -4.46 -10.43
N LEU A 328 11.38 -5.65 -10.10
CA LEU A 328 9.95 -5.97 -10.20
C LEU A 328 9.12 -5.14 -9.22
N THR A 329 9.64 -4.84 -8.03
CA THR A 329 8.98 -3.97 -7.05
C THR A 329 8.87 -2.55 -7.59
N GLY A 330 9.93 -2.00 -8.19
CA GLY A 330 9.90 -0.70 -8.86
C GLY A 330 8.87 -0.68 -9.99
N ILE A 331 8.92 -1.64 -10.91
CA ILE A 331 7.94 -1.78 -12.00
C ILE A 331 6.51 -1.87 -11.45
N TRP A 332 6.28 -2.63 -10.38
CA TRP A 332 4.95 -2.80 -9.78
C TRP A 332 4.37 -1.49 -9.25
N HIS A 333 5.18 -0.60 -8.69
CA HIS A 333 4.72 0.69 -8.18
C HIS A 333 4.14 1.58 -9.27
N GLY A 334 4.78 1.68 -10.45
CA GLY A 334 4.24 2.54 -11.49
C GLY A 334 4.90 2.33 -12.86
N ALA A 335 4.16 2.72 -13.89
CA ALA A 335 4.60 2.67 -15.29
C ALA A 335 5.38 3.96 -15.66
N ASN A 336 6.47 4.23 -14.94
CA ASN A 336 7.33 5.38 -15.17
C ASN A 336 8.79 5.04 -14.82
N TRP A 337 9.75 5.70 -15.45
CA TRP A 337 11.18 5.46 -15.27
C TRP A 337 11.69 5.79 -13.86
N ASN A 338 11.08 6.77 -13.17
CA ASN A 338 11.46 7.08 -11.78
C ASN A 338 11.27 5.89 -10.84
N PHE A 339 10.20 5.09 -11.00
CA PHE A 339 9.97 3.89 -10.19
C PHE A 339 10.98 2.78 -10.48
N ILE A 340 11.40 2.64 -11.76
CA ILE A 340 12.45 1.70 -12.13
C ILE A 340 13.79 2.13 -11.49
N CYS A 341 14.15 3.42 -11.59
CA CYS A 341 15.34 3.97 -10.95
C CYS A 341 15.29 3.81 -9.42
N TRP A 342 14.11 4.01 -8.80
CA TRP A 342 13.88 3.81 -7.39
C TRP A 342 14.12 2.34 -6.96
N GLY A 343 13.61 1.38 -7.72
CA GLY A 343 13.89 -0.05 -7.48
C GLY A 343 15.39 -0.38 -7.60
N LEU A 344 16.05 0.13 -8.64
CA LEU A 344 17.51 -0.04 -8.81
C LEU A 344 18.31 0.62 -7.68
N TYR A 345 17.90 1.79 -7.21
CA TYR A 345 18.51 2.46 -6.06
C TYR A 345 18.47 1.55 -4.81
N TYR A 346 17.32 0.99 -4.47
CA TYR A 346 17.22 0.09 -3.33
C TYR A 346 17.95 -1.24 -3.54
N PHE A 347 17.98 -1.76 -4.76
CA PHE A 347 18.84 -2.89 -5.08
C PHE A 347 20.30 -2.63 -4.75
N VAL A 348 20.85 -1.48 -5.20
CA VAL A 348 22.25 -1.09 -4.93
C VAL A 348 22.50 -0.99 -3.43
N LEU A 349 21.63 -0.33 -2.69
CA LEU A 349 21.78 -0.19 -1.24
C LEU A 349 21.74 -1.53 -0.51
N LEU A 350 20.79 -2.39 -0.85
CA LEU A 350 20.66 -3.73 -0.27
C LEU A 350 21.86 -4.63 -0.63
N ALA A 351 22.39 -4.51 -1.85
CA ALA A 351 23.60 -5.22 -2.26
C ALA A 351 24.81 -4.76 -1.46
N ILE A 352 25.02 -3.45 -1.30
CA ILE A 352 26.08 -2.86 -0.47
C ILE A 352 25.97 -3.32 0.99
N GLU A 353 24.78 -3.24 1.58
CA GLU A 353 24.57 -3.73 2.95
C GLU A 353 24.91 -5.22 3.06
N LYS A 354 24.45 -6.02 2.11
CA LYS A 354 24.65 -7.46 2.12
C LYS A 354 26.11 -7.87 1.95
N LEU A 355 26.84 -7.17 1.09
CA LEU A 355 28.24 -7.50 0.77
C LEU A 355 29.21 -7.16 1.92
N PHE A 356 29.05 -5.99 2.53
CA PHE A 356 30.02 -5.54 3.54
C PHE A 356 29.49 -4.61 4.63
N LEU A 357 28.41 -3.83 4.40
CA LEU A 357 28.06 -2.74 5.32
C LEU A 357 27.24 -3.23 6.53
N LEU A 358 26.41 -4.27 6.37
CA LEU A 358 25.47 -4.73 7.42
C LEU A 358 26.16 -5.10 8.76
N PRO A 359 27.35 -5.74 8.79
CA PRO A 359 28.08 -6.00 10.06
C PRO A 359 28.51 -4.72 10.78
N HIS A 360 28.84 -3.66 10.03
CA HIS A 360 29.26 -2.36 10.58
C HIS A 360 28.05 -1.59 11.14
N LEU A 361 26.91 -1.61 10.42
CA LEU A 361 25.67 -1.01 10.89
C LEU A 361 25.22 -1.61 12.23
N LYS A 362 25.33 -2.92 12.40
CA LYS A 362 24.96 -3.60 13.66
C LYS A 362 25.78 -3.18 14.88
N LYS A 363 26.97 -2.65 14.68
CA LYS A 363 27.86 -2.19 15.79
C LYS A 363 27.56 -0.73 16.20
N GLY A 364 26.92 0.04 15.35
CA GLY A 364 26.59 1.45 15.61
C GLY A 364 25.32 1.60 16.44
N LYS A 365 25.22 2.68 17.23
CA LYS A 365 24.02 3.00 18.01
C LYS A 365 23.15 4.09 17.35
N VAL A 366 23.78 5.15 16.84
CA VAL A 366 23.08 6.33 16.30
C VAL A 366 23.26 6.46 14.80
N TRP A 367 24.49 6.38 14.30
CA TRP A 367 24.78 6.60 12.89
C TRP A 367 24.03 5.66 11.92
N PRO A 368 23.68 4.38 12.27
CA PRO A 368 22.90 3.53 11.38
C PRO A 368 21.50 4.08 11.13
N HIS A 369 20.89 4.70 12.15
CA HIS A 369 19.57 5.34 11.99
C HIS A 369 19.65 6.57 11.09
N ILE A 370 20.70 7.41 11.24
CA ILE A 370 20.95 8.56 10.39
C ILE A 370 21.17 8.13 8.95
N TYR A 371 22.03 7.14 8.73
CA TYR A 371 22.27 6.51 7.41
C TYR A 371 20.95 6.05 6.78
N THR A 372 20.17 5.27 7.51
CA THR A 372 18.94 4.69 7.01
C THR A 372 17.91 5.76 6.68
N LEU A 373 17.65 6.70 7.60
CA LEU A 373 16.69 7.77 7.40
C LEU A 373 17.06 8.66 6.23
N PHE A 374 18.34 9.06 6.12
CA PHE A 374 18.81 9.89 5.01
C PHE A 374 18.56 9.20 3.66
N LEU A 375 18.96 7.94 3.52
CA LEU A 375 18.78 7.21 2.27
C LEU A 375 17.30 6.91 1.97
N VAL A 376 16.48 6.68 3.00
CA VAL A 376 15.04 6.49 2.80
C VAL A 376 14.38 7.78 2.32
N VAL A 377 14.73 8.93 2.89
CA VAL A 377 14.19 10.24 2.44
C VAL A 377 14.64 10.55 1.01
N VAL A 378 15.89 10.27 0.64
CA VAL A 378 16.36 10.38 -0.76
C VAL A 378 15.59 9.41 -1.67
N GLY A 379 15.34 8.17 -1.22
CA GLY A 379 14.50 7.21 -1.93
C GLY A 379 13.08 7.72 -2.17
N TRP A 380 12.46 8.41 -1.18
CA TRP A 380 11.15 9.02 -1.36
C TRP A 380 11.17 10.23 -2.30
N ALA A 381 12.27 11.00 -2.35
CA ALA A 381 12.44 12.03 -3.37
C ALA A 381 12.47 11.44 -4.80
N MET A 382 13.02 10.24 -4.99
CA MET A 382 12.94 9.51 -6.27
C MET A 382 11.53 9.00 -6.57
N PHE A 383 10.75 8.71 -5.54
CA PHE A 383 9.37 8.22 -5.67
C PHE A 383 8.39 9.33 -6.10
N VAL A 384 8.71 10.59 -5.81
CA VAL A 384 7.96 11.75 -6.34
C VAL A 384 8.15 11.79 -7.86
N GLY A 385 7.19 11.25 -8.58
CA GLY A 385 7.29 11.13 -10.03
C GLY A 385 6.86 12.40 -10.80
N ASN A 386 7.14 12.41 -12.11
CA ASN A 386 6.66 13.43 -13.02
C ASN A 386 5.11 13.53 -13.05
N ASP A 387 4.41 12.46 -12.64
CA ASP A 387 2.94 12.42 -12.56
C ASP A 387 2.38 13.41 -11.53
N THR A 388 3.21 13.86 -10.59
CA THR A 388 2.86 14.92 -9.64
C THR A 388 3.09 16.34 -10.17
N GLY A 389 3.55 16.49 -11.42
CA GLY A 389 3.95 17.76 -12.01
C GLY A 389 5.28 18.34 -11.49
N VAL A 390 5.97 17.61 -10.59
CA VAL A 390 7.25 18.02 -10.03
C VAL A 390 8.40 17.62 -10.96
N SER A 391 9.21 18.58 -11.39
CA SER A 391 10.42 18.27 -12.20
C SER A 391 11.45 17.51 -11.39
N PHE A 392 11.70 16.25 -11.76
CA PHE A 392 12.66 15.36 -11.11
C PHE A 392 14.08 15.96 -11.10
N GLY A 393 14.53 16.51 -12.25
CA GLY A 393 15.87 17.12 -12.36
C GLY A 393 16.02 18.33 -11.45
N LEU A 394 15.03 19.22 -11.43
CA LEU A 394 15.04 20.42 -10.56
C LEU A 394 14.99 20.01 -9.08
N LEU A 395 14.20 19.00 -8.71
CA LEU A 395 14.14 18.52 -7.34
C LEU A 395 15.50 18.04 -6.84
N PHE A 396 16.17 17.19 -7.61
CA PHE A 396 17.51 16.68 -7.24
C PHE A 396 18.58 17.77 -7.28
N GLN A 397 18.51 18.68 -8.24
CA GLN A 397 19.38 19.87 -8.25
C GLN A 397 19.24 20.68 -6.95
N LYS A 398 18.00 21.02 -6.56
CA LYS A 398 17.70 21.79 -5.35
C LYS A 398 18.03 21.05 -4.04
N LEU A 399 17.95 19.74 -4.01
CA LEU A 399 18.35 18.95 -2.85
C LEU A 399 19.86 18.94 -2.60
N PHE A 400 20.68 18.83 -3.67
CA PHE A 400 22.10 18.59 -3.54
C PHE A 400 23.00 19.75 -3.95
N ILE A 401 22.48 20.75 -4.68
CA ILE A 401 23.20 21.96 -5.03
C ILE A 401 22.63 23.11 -4.19
N PRO A 402 23.45 23.72 -3.29
CA PRO A 402 22.99 24.81 -2.45
C PRO A 402 22.36 25.95 -3.27
N SER A 403 21.13 26.31 -2.95
CA SER A 403 20.40 27.39 -3.62
C SER A 403 19.71 28.27 -2.61
N GLY A 404 19.74 29.58 -2.85
CA GLY A 404 18.92 30.55 -2.12
C GLY A 404 17.44 30.43 -2.47
N GLY A 405 16.61 31.18 -1.79
CA GLY A 405 15.16 31.23 -1.96
C GLY A 405 14.42 31.42 -0.65
N VAL A 406 13.16 31.05 -0.60
CA VAL A 406 12.31 31.18 0.60
C VAL A 406 12.87 30.33 1.74
N SER A 407 12.94 30.96 2.95
CA SER A 407 13.47 30.33 4.17
C SER A 407 12.50 29.30 4.76
N PRO A 408 12.96 28.21 5.39
CA PRO A 408 12.13 27.24 6.08
C PRO A 408 11.51 27.76 7.39
N LEU A 409 12.01 28.88 7.95
CA LEU A 409 11.63 29.35 9.29
C LEU A 409 10.14 29.59 9.46
N TYR A 410 9.48 30.18 8.46
CA TYR A 410 8.03 30.37 8.47
C TYR A 410 7.28 29.05 8.62
N PHE A 411 7.64 28.06 7.83
CA PHE A 411 7.01 26.73 7.83
C PHE A 411 7.31 25.95 9.11
N LEU A 412 8.54 26.02 9.62
CA LEU A 412 8.91 25.43 10.90
C LEU A 412 8.13 26.03 12.08
N ARG A 413 7.89 27.34 12.07
CA ARG A 413 7.06 28.01 13.07
C ARG A 413 5.61 27.49 13.04
N ASN A 414 5.03 27.38 11.85
CA ASN A 414 3.61 27.03 11.69
C ASN A 414 3.34 25.51 11.85
N TYR A 415 4.24 24.67 11.35
CA TYR A 415 4.08 23.21 11.34
C TYR A 415 4.96 22.48 12.36
N GLY A 416 5.78 23.20 13.14
CA GLY A 416 6.76 22.59 14.05
C GLY A 416 6.15 21.60 15.04
N VAL A 417 5.03 21.98 15.67
CA VAL A 417 4.31 21.09 16.60
C VAL A 417 3.83 19.83 15.89
N LEU A 418 3.22 19.97 14.70
CA LEU A 418 2.74 18.84 13.90
C LEU A 418 3.89 17.91 13.51
N LEU A 419 5.03 18.46 13.08
CA LEU A 419 6.23 17.69 12.73
C LEU A 419 6.79 16.93 13.93
N ILE A 420 6.88 17.55 15.12
CA ILE A 420 7.33 16.89 16.36
C ILE A 420 6.38 15.74 16.73
N VAL A 421 5.06 15.99 16.74
CA VAL A 421 4.06 14.96 17.02
C VAL A 421 4.19 13.80 16.01
N SER A 422 4.40 14.11 14.73
CA SER A 422 4.56 13.12 13.68
C SER A 422 5.80 12.26 13.88
N VAL A 423 6.93 12.85 14.25
CA VAL A 423 8.15 12.09 14.58
C VAL A 423 7.92 11.16 15.78
N ILE A 424 7.23 11.64 16.82
CA ILE A 424 6.85 10.81 17.97
C ILE A 424 5.96 9.64 17.53
N CYS A 425 4.97 9.89 16.65
CA CYS A 425 4.08 8.87 16.11
C CYS A 425 4.79 7.85 15.19
N CYS A 426 5.99 8.15 14.70
CA CYS A 426 6.85 7.19 13.99
C CYS A 426 7.53 6.18 14.94
N THR A 427 7.36 6.31 16.25
CA THR A 427 7.97 5.45 17.29
C THR A 427 6.91 4.63 18.02
N PRO A 428 7.29 3.56 18.73
CA PRO A 428 6.35 2.77 19.54
C PRO A 428 5.83 3.49 20.82
N LEU A 429 6.18 4.76 21.04
CA LEU A 429 5.78 5.51 22.23
C LEU A 429 4.26 5.64 22.36
N ILE A 430 3.58 5.96 21.25
CA ILE A 430 2.12 6.09 21.23
C ILE A 430 1.44 4.76 21.56
N GLU A 431 1.97 3.64 21.06
CA GLU A 431 1.46 2.31 21.42
C GLU A 431 1.64 2.01 22.91
N LYS A 432 2.77 2.39 23.51
CA LYS A 432 2.99 2.24 24.96
C LYS A 432 2.01 3.06 25.78
N ILE A 433 1.75 4.31 25.38
CA ILE A 433 0.76 5.19 25.99
C ILE A 433 -0.63 4.55 25.88
N TRP A 434 -1.01 4.12 24.69
CA TRP A 434 -2.29 3.45 24.46
C TRP A 434 -2.44 2.19 25.31
N ASN A 435 -1.41 1.35 25.42
CA ASN A 435 -1.42 0.14 26.25
C ASN A 435 -1.63 0.43 27.74
N THR A 436 -1.33 1.64 28.19
CA THR A 436 -1.64 2.11 29.55
C THR A 436 -3.09 2.62 29.64
N LEU A 437 -3.50 3.47 28.70
CA LEU A 437 -4.85 4.05 28.69
C LEU A 437 -5.96 3.00 28.52
N ARG A 438 -5.75 1.99 27.67
CA ARG A 438 -6.75 0.96 27.38
C ARG A 438 -7.08 0.03 28.55
N ARG A 439 -6.26 0.04 29.63
CA ARG A 439 -6.51 -0.76 30.84
C ARG A 439 -7.77 -0.32 31.57
N ASN A 440 -8.09 0.97 31.54
CA ASN A 440 -9.31 1.51 32.10
C ASN A 440 -10.35 1.72 30.99
N VAL A 441 -11.57 1.22 31.20
CA VAL A 441 -12.67 1.29 30.20
C VAL A 441 -13.03 2.73 29.88
N ILE A 442 -13.07 3.64 30.88
CA ILE A 442 -13.45 5.04 30.68
C ILE A 442 -12.41 5.75 29.81
N THR A 443 -11.11 5.63 30.14
CA THR A 443 -10.05 6.29 29.34
C THR A 443 -9.96 5.69 27.93
N ARG A 444 -10.18 4.38 27.78
CA ARG A 444 -10.25 3.71 26.51
C ARG A 444 -11.37 4.27 25.62
N CYS A 445 -12.61 4.26 26.12
CA CYS A 445 -13.76 4.77 25.39
C CYS A 445 -13.65 6.27 25.10
N ALA A 446 -13.19 7.06 26.07
CA ALA A 446 -12.99 8.50 25.89
C ALA A 446 -11.95 8.81 24.80
N THR A 447 -10.81 8.08 24.79
CA THR A 447 -9.77 8.27 23.76
C THR A 447 -10.28 7.91 22.37
N ILE A 448 -10.97 6.78 22.21
CA ILE A 448 -11.52 6.36 20.92
C ILE A 448 -12.56 7.36 20.43
N LEU A 449 -13.48 7.77 21.30
CA LEU A 449 -14.52 8.75 20.98
C LEU A 449 -13.93 10.10 20.59
N LEU A 450 -12.97 10.61 21.38
CA LEU A 450 -12.28 11.87 21.09
C LEU A 450 -11.59 11.83 19.72
N LEU A 451 -10.80 10.79 19.45
CA LEU A 451 -10.13 10.64 18.17
C LEU A 451 -11.11 10.54 17.00
N LEU A 452 -12.21 9.80 17.18
CA LEU A 452 -13.24 9.67 16.14
C LEU A 452 -13.93 11.02 15.86
N VAL A 453 -14.33 11.75 16.91
CA VAL A 453 -15.00 13.06 16.77
C VAL A 453 -14.07 14.08 16.12
N VAL A 454 -12.83 14.18 16.59
CA VAL A 454 -11.86 15.13 16.02
C VAL A 454 -11.53 14.77 14.58
N SER A 455 -11.28 13.49 14.28
CA SER A 455 -11.02 13.05 12.90
C SER A 455 -12.22 13.32 11.99
N THR A 456 -13.45 13.10 12.46
CA THR A 456 -14.67 13.41 11.71
C THR A 456 -14.81 14.90 11.45
N ALA A 457 -14.54 15.76 12.44
CA ALA A 457 -14.57 17.21 12.26
C ALA A 457 -13.59 17.68 11.17
N TYR A 458 -12.40 17.12 11.13
CA TYR A 458 -11.43 17.40 10.05
C TYR A 458 -11.91 16.89 8.68
N VAL A 459 -12.50 15.69 8.61
CA VAL A 459 -13.07 15.16 7.36
C VAL A 459 -14.18 16.04 6.82
N VAL A 460 -15.02 16.60 7.70
CA VAL A 460 -16.11 17.55 7.31
C VAL A 460 -15.53 18.85 6.80
N GLY A 461 -14.46 19.34 7.42
CA GLY A 461 -13.78 20.60 7.03
C GLY A 461 -12.89 20.48 5.80
N SER A 462 -12.47 19.27 5.41
CA SER A 462 -11.60 19.07 4.25
C SER A 462 -12.42 18.91 2.95
N THR A 463 -12.07 19.67 1.92
CA THR A 463 -12.81 19.66 0.64
C THR A 463 -12.49 18.46 -0.24
N ASN A 464 -11.30 17.89 -0.15
CA ASN A 464 -10.93 16.63 -0.81
C ASN A 464 -9.56 16.18 -0.30
N SER A 465 -9.45 14.95 0.15
CA SER A 465 -8.17 14.34 0.53
C SER A 465 -8.05 12.98 -0.13
N PRO A 466 -7.59 12.94 -1.41
CA PRO A 466 -7.36 11.68 -2.08
C PRO A 466 -6.29 10.88 -1.33
N PHE A 467 -6.43 9.57 -1.34
CA PHE A 467 -5.39 8.68 -0.86
C PHE A 467 -4.20 8.77 -1.83
N LEU A 468 -3.03 9.12 -1.31
CA LEU A 468 -1.83 9.39 -2.12
C LEU A 468 -1.47 8.21 -3.04
N TYR A 469 -1.70 6.99 -2.57
CA TYR A 469 -1.40 5.76 -3.30
C TYR A 469 -2.29 5.51 -4.54
N PHE A 470 -3.36 6.26 -4.73
CA PHE A 470 -4.16 6.19 -5.97
C PHE A 470 -3.45 6.81 -7.17
N ASN A 471 -2.42 7.59 -6.93
CA ASN A 471 -1.65 8.25 -7.97
C ASN A 471 -0.50 7.38 -8.53
N PHE A 472 -0.37 6.13 -8.05
CA PHE A 472 0.72 5.22 -8.43
C PHE A 472 0.26 3.94 -9.12
#